data_e5d0153a2b416f0d8926cb8dbf805445
#
_entry.id   e5d0153a2b416f0d8926cb8dbf805445
#
_cell.length_a   1.000
_cell.length_b   1.000
_cell.length_c   1.000
_cell.angle_alpha   90.00
_cell.angle_beta   90.00
_cell.angle_gamma   90.00
#
_symmetry.space_group_name_H-M   'P 1'
#
loop_
_entity.id
_entity.type
_entity.pdbx_description
1 polymer ?
#
loop_
_entity_poly.entity_id
_entity_poly.type
_entity_poly.pdbx_seq_one_letter_code
_entity_poly.pdbx_strand_id
1 'polypeptide(L)'
;MISYQYNLLDQQPLNYNPTHYHTIKQSLNNSSLTIGSWLTLAHPAIAEIMAKSGFDWLAVDLEHSVITIREAEELIRVIDLAGSTPLVRLTSNNPDQIKRVMDAGSKGVIVPMVNSADDAKKAVESVRYPNKGRRGIGL
;
A
#
# COMPACT_ATOMS: atom_id res chain seq x y z
N MET A 1 -0.20 -23.05 -31.17
CA MET A 1 1.15 -22.44 -31.08
C MET A 1 0.97 -20.96 -31.41
N ILE A 2 0.91 -20.10 -30.36
CA ILE A 2 0.72 -18.65 -30.50
C ILE A 2 2.13 -18.05 -30.48
N SER A 3 2.62 -17.57 -31.62
CA SER A 3 3.90 -16.88 -31.71
C SER A 3 3.72 -15.41 -31.32
N TYR A 4 4.28 -14.99 -30.19
CA TYR A 4 4.44 -13.59 -29.88
C TYR A 4 5.61 -13.05 -30.69
N GLN A 5 5.32 -12.30 -31.76
CA GLN A 5 6.35 -11.51 -32.45
C GLN A 5 6.61 -10.24 -31.60
N TYR A 6 7.74 -10.19 -30.93
CA TYR A 6 8.26 -8.96 -30.34
C TYR A 6 8.81 -8.08 -31.44
N ASN A 7 8.19 -6.94 -31.68
CA ASN A 7 8.74 -5.95 -32.59
C ASN A 7 9.84 -5.15 -31.86
N LEU A 8 11.09 -5.55 -32.07
CA LEU A 8 12.27 -4.98 -31.44
C LEU A 8 12.62 -3.56 -31.93
N LEU A 9 11.79 -2.96 -32.79
CA LEU A 9 12.07 -1.64 -33.38
C LEU A 9 11.27 -0.49 -32.77
N ASP A 10 10.31 -0.78 -31.89
CA ASP A 10 9.60 0.27 -31.16
C ASP A 10 10.31 0.51 -29.81
N GLN A 11 11.45 1.19 -29.87
CA GLN A 11 12.09 1.78 -28.69
C GLN A 11 11.26 2.99 -28.22
N GLN A 12 9.99 2.80 -28.01
CA GLN A 12 9.25 3.70 -27.12
C GLN A 12 9.81 3.44 -25.72
N PRO A 13 10.31 4.45 -25.01
CA PRO A 13 10.64 4.28 -23.61
C PRO A 13 9.41 3.66 -22.96
N LEU A 14 9.62 2.62 -22.15
CA LEU A 14 8.56 2.09 -21.30
C LEU A 14 7.86 3.32 -20.74
N ASN A 15 6.68 3.64 -21.27
CA ASN A 15 5.86 4.70 -20.73
C ASN A 15 5.51 4.22 -19.31
N TYR A 16 6.41 4.48 -18.40
CA TYR A 16 6.11 4.54 -17.00
C TYR A 16 5.05 5.63 -16.88
N ASN A 17 3.83 5.22 -17.08
CA ASN A 17 2.69 6.10 -16.97
C ASN A 17 2.43 6.26 -15.48
N PRO A 18 2.87 7.36 -14.84
CA PRO A 18 2.59 7.62 -13.44
C PRO A 18 1.09 7.83 -13.18
N THR A 19 0.25 7.75 -14.22
CA THR A 19 -1.19 7.95 -14.14
C THR A 19 -1.95 6.78 -13.48
N HIS A 20 -1.32 5.64 -13.21
CA HIS A 20 -1.93 4.60 -12.36
C HIS A 20 -1.91 4.94 -10.87
N TYR A 21 -1.19 5.97 -10.45
CA TYR A 21 -1.30 6.53 -9.11
C TYR A 21 -2.40 7.60 -9.02
N HIS A 22 -3.59 7.31 -9.52
CA HIS A 22 -4.76 7.92 -8.90
C HIS A 22 -4.78 7.38 -7.48
N THR A 23 -4.15 8.12 -6.58
CA THR A 23 -4.06 7.69 -5.21
C THR A 23 -5.49 7.50 -4.71
N ILE A 24 -5.74 6.48 -3.91
CA ILE A 24 -7.03 6.30 -3.21
C ILE A 24 -7.52 7.64 -2.67
N LYS A 25 -6.61 8.47 -2.16
CA LYS A 25 -6.90 9.81 -1.69
C LYS A 25 -7.51 10.72 -2.78
N GLN A 26 -7.03 10.67 -4.01
CA GLN A 26 -7.61 11.44 -5.12
C GLN A 26 -9.00 10.91 -5.47
N SER A 27 -9.16 9.60 -5.55
CA SER A 27 -10.46 8.97 -5.79
C SER A 27 -11.47 9.35 -4.71
N LEU A 28 -11.08 9.30 -3.43
CA LEU A 28 -11.92 9.71 -2.31
C LEU A 28 -12.26 11.21 -2.36
N ASN A 29 -11.31 12.08 -2.68
CA ASN A 29 -11.55 13.52 -2.83
C ASN A 29 -12.51 13.84 -3.98
N ASN A 30 -12.48 13.02 -5.03
CA ASN A 30 -13.36 13.16 -6.20
C ASN A 30 -14.68 12.40 -6.02
N SER A 31 -14.96 11.85 -4.84
CA SER A 31 -16.14 11.01 -4.56
C SER A 31 -16.26 9.81 -5.52
N SER A 32 -15.15 9.31 -6.02
CA SER A 32 -15.10 8.14 -6.88
C SER A 32 -15.13 6.85 -6.05
N LEU A 33 -15.88 5.86 -6.53
CA LEU A 33 -15.91 4.53 -5.91
C LEU A 33 -14.52 3.90 -6.02
N THR A 34 -14.06 3.27 -4.94
CA THR A 34 -12.89 2.39 -4.92
C THR A 34 -13.27 1.06 -4.29
N ILE A 35 -12.77 -0.02 -4.87
CA ILE A 35 -13.02 -1.38 -4.39
C ILE A 35 -11.69 -2.00 -3.98
N GLY A 36 -11.60 -2.50 -2.78
CA GLY A 36 -10.42 -3.17 -2.27
C GLY A 36 -10.75 -4.42 -1.47
N SER A 37 -9.71 -5.11 -1.02
CA SER A 37 -9.86 -6.33 -0.23
C SER A 37 -8.76 -6.45 0.83
N TRP A 38 -8.89 -7.47 1.67
CA TRP A 38 -7.99 -7.75 2.79
C TRP A 38 -7.12 -8.96 2.48
N LEU A 39 -5.86 -8.90 2.87
CA LEU A 39 -4.90 -10.00 2.83
C LEU A 39 -4.58 -10.44 4.26
N THR A 40 -4.99 -11.65 4.59
CA THR A 40 -4.73 -12.30 5.89
C THR A 40 -3.79 -13.49 5.77
N LEU A 41 -3.34 -13.79 4.54
CA LEU A 41 -2.39 -14.85 4.23
C LEU A 41 -1.10 -14.26 3.67
N ALA A 42 0.04 -14.61 4.27
CA ALA A 42 1.36 -14.11 3.91
C ALA A 42 1.94 -14.84 2.68
N HIS A 43 1.22 -14.84 1.54
CA HIS A 43 1.70 -15.51 0.35
C HIS A 43 1.73 -14.57 -0.86
N PRO A 44 2.94 -14.28 -1.43
CA PRO A 44 3.10 -13.33 -2.52
C PRO A 44 2.25 -13.62 -3.76
N ALA A 45 2.09 -14.90 -4.13
CA ALA A 45 1.27 -15.27 -5.28
C ALA A 45 -0.22 -14.95 -5.07
N ILE A 46 -0.74 -15.04 -3.83
CA ILE A 46 -2.11 -14.63 -3.53
C ILE A 46 -2.24 -13.12 -3.68
N ALA A 47 -1.28 -12.35 -3.16
CA ALA A 47 -1.25 -10.91 -3.30
C ALA A 47 -1.20 -10.48 -4.78
N GLU A 48 -0.39 -11.14 -5.60
CA GLU A 48 -0.31 -10.87 -7.03
C GLU A 48 -1.62 -11.18 -7.76
N ILE A 49 -2.21 -12.35 -7.53
CA ILE A 49 -3.49 -12.75 -8.13
C ILE A 49 -4.58 -11.73 -7.78
N MET A 50 -4.69 -11.36 -6.50
CA MET A 50 -5.68 -10.39 -6.06
C MET A 50 -5.43 -9.00 -6.66
N ALA A 51 -4.18 -8.52 -6.68
CA ALA A 51 -3.85 -7.24 -7.28
C ALA A 51 -4.16 -7.20 -8.80
N LYS A 52 -3.95 -8.31 -9.51
CA LYS A 52 -4.29 -8.45 -10.94
C LYS A 52 -5.79 -8.64 -11.20
N SER A 53 -6.59 -8.93 -10.17
CA SER A 53 -8.05 -9.09 -10.30
C SER A 53 -8.82 -7.78 -10.37
N GLY A 54 -8.13 -6.62 -10.33
CA GLY A 54 -8.74 -5.31 -10.54
C GLY A 54 -9.15 -4.58 -9.26
N PHE A 55 -8.67 -4.99 -8.10
CA PHE A 55 -8.83 -4.20 -6.87
C PHE A 55 -8.00 -2.92 -6.92
N ASP A 56 -8.61 -1.78 -6.57
CA ASP A 56 -7.92 -0.49 -6.47
C ASP A 56 -6.88 -0.49 -5.36
N TRP A 57 -7.15 -1.24 -4.28
CA TRP A 57 -6.26 -1.36 -3.14
C TRP A 57 -6.37 -2.72 -2.47
N LEU A 58 -5.29 -3.15 -1.84
CA LEU A 58 -5.23 -4.32 -0.98
C LEU A 58 -4.63 -3.95 0.37
N ALA A 59 -5.31 -4.31 1.45
CA ALA A 59 -4.87 -4.06 2.82
C ALA A 59 -4.25 -5.33 3.42
N VAL A 60 -2.96 -5.28 3.68
CA VAL A 60 -2.25 -6.31 4.46
C VAL A 60 -2.66 -6.15 5.92
N ASP A 61 -3.19 -7.22 6.49
CA ASP A 61 -3.77 -7.19 7.82
C ASP A 61 -2.78 -7.68 8.87
N LEU A 62 -2.24 -6.77 9.69
CA LEU A 62 -1.39 -7.12 10.82
C LEU A 62 -2.17 -7.25 12.14
N GLU A 63 -3.44 -6.81 12.17
CA GLU A 63 -4.25 -6.84 13.38
C GLU A 63 -4.88 -8.22 13.63
N HIS A 64 -5.54 -8.76 12.62
CA HIS A 64 -6.28 -10.01 12.72
C HIS A 64 -5.70 -11.13 11.85
N SER A 65 -4.37 -11.14 11.71
CA SER A 65 -3.62 -12.22 11.08
C SER A 65 -2.32 -12.49 11.82
N VAL A 66 -1.59 -13.49 11.37
CA VAL A 66 -0.24 -13.82 11.88
C VAL A 66 0.87 -13.24 11.00
N ILE A 67 0.55 -12.35 10.06
CA ILE A 67 1.50 -11.72 9.15
C ILE A 67 2.48 -10.86 9.95
N THR A 68 3.77 -11.10 9.76
CA THR A 68 4.85 -10.30 10.34
C THR A 68 5.15 -9.07 9.48
N ILE A 69 5.86 -8.07 10.03
CA ILE A 69 6.28 -6.89 9.24
C ILE A 69 7.17 -7.27 8.06
N ARG A 70 8.00 -8.31 8.19
CA ARG A 70 8.84 -8.80 7.10
C ARG A 70 8.00 -9.36 5.94
N GLU A 71 7.00 -10.16 6.25
CA GLU A 71 6.07 -10.70 5.25
C GLU A 71 5.24 -9.56 4.63
N ALA A 72 4.82 -8.60 5.45
CA ALA A 72 4.10 -7.42 4.96
C ALA A 72 4.93 -6.62 3.94
N GLU A 73 6.24 -6.43 4.16
CA GLU A 73 7.15 -5.77 3.21
C GLU A 73 7.13 -6.47 1.84
N GLU A 74 7.19 -7.80 1.82
CA GLU A 74 7.12 -8.57 0.58
C GLU A 74 5.76 -8.41 -0.12
N LEU A 75 4.66 -8.51 0.63
CA LEU A 75 3.31 -8.32 0.10
C LEU A 75 3.09 -6.90 -0.44
N ILE A 76 3.54 -5.86 0.29
CA ILE A 76 3.49 -4.47 -0.14
C ILE A 76 4.16 -4.29 -1.49
N ARG A 77 5.38 -4.82 -1.64
CA ARG A 77 6.13 -4.74 -2.90
C ARG A 77 5.41 -5.44 -4.04
N VAL A 78 4.88 -6.64 -3.82
CA VAL A 78 4.14 -7.39 -4.84
C VAL A 78 2.86 -6.67 -5.27
N ILE A 79 2.08 -6.14 -4.32
CA ILE A 79 0.86 -5.39 -4.59
C ILE A 79 1.15 -4.13 -5.42
N ASP A 80 2.18 -3.36 -5.04
CA ASP A 80 2.59 -2.13 -5.74
C ASP A 80 3.04 -2.44 -7.17
N LEU A 81 3.93 -3.43 -7.35
CA LEU A 81 4.41 -3.86 -8.67
C LEU A 81 3.30 -4.45 -9.55
N ALA A 82 2.29 -5.06 -8.97
CA ALA A 82 1.13 -5.59 -9.68
C ALA A 82 0.10 -4.51 -10.07
N GLY A 83 0.27 -3.26 -9.60
CA GLY A 83 -0.52 -2.09 -9.99
C GLY A 83 -1.72 -1.79 -9.10
N SER A 84 -1.85 -2.44 -7.94
CA SER A 84 -2.84 -2.10 -6.90
C SER A 84 -2.18 -1.28 -5.79
N THR A 85 -2.95 -0.52 -5.03
CA THR A 85 -2.41 0.31 -3.94
C THR A 85 -2.24 -0.51 -2.66
N PRO A 86 -1.01 -0.69 -2.15
CA PRO A 86 -0.79 -1.39 -0.89
C PRO A 86 -1.14 -0.52 0.31
N LEU A 87 -2.04 -1.00 1.14
CA LEU A 87 -2.36 -0.48 2.47
C LEU A 87 -1.96 -1.50 3.53
N VAL A 88 -1.78 -1.05 4.77
CA VAL A 88 -1.52 -1.94 5.91
C VAL A 88 -2.45 -1.58 7.07
N ARG A 89 -3.19 -2.56 7.60
CA ARG A 89 -3.87 -2.42 8.87
C ARG A 89 -2.90 -2.78 10.00
N LEU A 90 -2.73 -1.86 10.93
CA LEU A 90 -1.82 -1.98 12.06
C LEU A 90 -2.47 -2.72 13.23
N THR A 91 -1.66 -3.24 14.15
CA THR A 91 -2.16 -3.85 15.40
C THR A 91 -2.65 -2.81 16.40
N SER A 92 -2.15 -1.56 16.30
CA SER A 92 -2.50 -0.46 17.20
C SER A 92 -2.01 0.87 16.62
N ASN A 93 -2.38 1.98 17.28
CA ASN A 93 -1.85 3.32 16.98
C ASN A 93 -0.41 3.48 17.51
N ASN A 94 0.52 2.73 16.92
CA ASN A 94 1.93 2.67 17.31
C ASN A 94 2.82 3.38 16.27
N PRO A 95 3.52 4.48 16.64
CA PRO A 95 4.39 5.22 15.72
C PRO A 95 5.53 4.39 15.14
N ASP A 96 6.08 3.44 15.89
CA ASP A 96 7.18 2.59 15.40
C ASP A 96 6.69 1.58 14.35
N GLN A 97 5.51 1.01 14.54
CA GLN A 97 4.92 0.13 13.55
C GLN A 97 4.54 0.93 12.29
N ILE A 98 3.94 2.11 12.46
CA ILE A 98 3.61 3.04 11.35
C ILE A 98 4.86 3.35 10.53
N LYS A 99 5.94 3.79 11.17
CA LYS A 99 7.21 4.10 10.50
C LYS A 99 7.70 2.92 9.66
N ARG A 100 7.76 1.72 10.24
CA ARG A 100 8.29 0.54 9.57
C ARG A 100 7.49 0.11 8.34
N VAL A 101 6.16 0.11 8.41
CA VAL A 101 5.34 -0.27 7.24
C VAL A 101 5.35 0.81 6.16
N MET A 102 5.44 2.09 6.55
CA MET A 102 5.58 3.19 5.59
C MET A 102 6.95 3.18 4.90
N ASP A 103 8.03 2.81 5.63
CA ASP A 103 9.38 2.65 5.07
C ASP A 103 9.46 1.42 4.15
N ALA A 104 8.66 0.39 4.43
CA ALA A 104 8.49 -0.78 3.56
C ALA A 104 7.74 -0.47 2.24
N GLY A 105 7.21 0.75 2.07
CA GLY A 105 6.58 1.20 0.82
C GLY A 105 5.05 1.24 0.82
N SER A 106 4.39 0.99 1.96
CA SER A 106 2.94 1.14 2.06
C SER A 106 2.50 2.55 1.66
N LYS A 107 1.43 2.68 0.90
CA LYS A 107 0.88 3.98 0.47
C LYS A 107 -0.07 4.60 1.50
N GLY A 108 -0.44 3.82 2.52
CA GLY A 108 -1.25 4.29 3.63
C GLY A 108 -1.40 3.23 4.72
N VAL A 109 -1.89 3.67 5.86
CA VAL A 109 -2.14 2.80 7.01
C VAL A 109 -3.59 2.91 7.47
N ILE A 110 -4.12 1.79 7.94
CA ILE A 110 -5.42 1.71 8.63
C ILE A 110 -5.09 1.51 10.11
N VAL A 111 -5.40 2.52 10.90
CA VAL A 111 -5.09 2.53 12.34
C VAL A 111 -6.34 2.15 13.11
N PRO A 112 -6.33 1.03 13.83
CA PRO A 112 -7.49 0.61 14.62
C PRO A 112 -7.66 1.44 15.90
N MET A 113 -8.85 1.40 16.48
CA MET A 113 -9.18 1.95 17.80
C MET A 113 -8.82 3.45 17.97
N VAL A 114 -9.01 4.23 16.92
CA VAL A 114 -8.88 5.70 16.98
C VAL A 114 -10.20 6.26 17.52
N ASN A 115 -10.23 6.60 18.81
CA ASN A 115 -11.44 7.00 19.52
C ASN A 115 -11.45 8.49 19.91
N SER A 116 -10.36 9.22 19.68
CA SER A 116 -10.23 10.63 20.01
C SER A 116 -9.52 11.42 18.91
N ALA A 117 -9.68 12.75 18.96
CA ALA A 117 -8.93 13.65 18.08
C ALA A 117 -7.41 13.54 18.28
N ASP A 118 -6.97 13.31 19.52
CA ASP A 118 -5.55 13.14 19.83
C ASP A 118 -4.99 11.84 19.25
N ASP A 119 -5.76 10.75 19.27
CA ASP A 119 -5.38 9.49 18.60
C ASP A 119 -5.22 9.70 17.09
N ALA A 120 -6.17 10.41 16.47
CA ALA A 120 -6.11 10.72 15.05
C ALA A 120 -4.89 11.60 14.73
N LYS A 121 -4.63 12.63 15.54
CA LYS A 121 -3.46 13.50 15.39
C LYS A 121 -2.17 12.72 15.52
N LYS A 122 -2.04 11.87 16.54
CA LYS A 122 -0.89 10.97 16.73
C LYS A 122 -0.62 10.11 15.51
N ALA A 123 -1.66 9.48 14.95
CA ALA A 123 -1.54 8.65 13.74
C ALA A 123 -1.03 9.47 12.54
N VAL A 124 -1.64 10.64 12.29
CA VAL A 124 -1.25 11.53 11.18
C VAL A 124 0.18 12.04 11.32
N GLU A 125 0.59 12.46 12.53
CA GLU A 125 1.96 12.90 12.80
C GLU A 125 2.98 11.78 12.61
N SER A 126 2.60 10.53 12.90
CA SER A 126 3.47 9.36 12.75
C SER A 126 3.71 8.96 11.31
N VAL A 127 2.79 9.29 10.40
CA VAL A 127 2.91 9.02 8.95
C VAL A 127 3.75 10.10 8.25
N ARG A 128 3.69 11.36 8.73
CA ARG A 128 4.28 12.52 8.05
C ARG A 128 5.68 12.83 8.56
N TYR A 129 6.54 13.26 7.64
CA TYR A 129 7.85 13.82 7.99
C TYR A 129 7.75 15.22 8.61
N PRO A 130 8.77 15.67 9.40
CA PRO A 130 8.91 17.07 9.78
C PRO A 130 8.91 17.96 8.51
N ASN A 131 8.30 19.13 8.55
CA ASN A 131 7.66 19.89 9.63
C ASN A 131 6.17 19.57 9.86
N LYS A 132 5.60 18.61 9.12
CA LYS A 132 4.16 18.28 9.19
C LYS A 132 3.87 17.07 10.08
N GLY A 133 4.89 16.42 10.60
CA GLY A 133 4.78 15.24 11.44
C GLY A 133 6.07 14.90 12.15
N ARG A 134 6.15 13.66 12.68
CA ARG A 134 7.25 13.19 13.54
C ARG A 134 7.93 11.92 13.00
N ARG A 135 7.58 11.46 11.80
CA ARG A 135 8.22 10.28 11.22
C ARG A 135 9.70 10.53 11.02
N GLY A 136 10.56 9.67 11.61
CA GLY A 136 12.00 9.73 11.41
C GLY A 136 12.40 9.36 9.98
N ILE A 137 13.51 9.91 9.51
CA ILE A 137 14.12 9.57 8.22
C ILE A 137 15.25 8.59 8.54
N GLY A 138 15.20 7.38 7.95
CA GLY A 138 16.33 6.44 7.93
C GLY A 138 17.28 6.81 6.81
N LEU A 139 18.58 6.79 7.09
CA LEU A 139 19.67 6.93 6.11
C LEU A 139 20.34 5.57 5.93
#